data_7408be6225a2dea8aa88316a30495883
#
_entry.id   7408be6225a2dea8aa88316a30495883
#
_cell.length_a   1.000
_cell.length_b   1.000
_cell.length_c   1.000
_cell.angle_alpha   90.00
_cell.angle_beta   90.00
_cell.angle_gamma   90.00
#
_symmetry.space_group_name_H-M   'P 1'
#
loop_
_entity.id
_entity.type
_entity.pdbx_description
1 polymer ?
#
loop_
_entity_poly.entity_id
_entity_poly.type
_entity_poly.pdbx_seq_one_letter_code
_entity_poly.pdbx_strand_id
1 'polypeptide(L)'
;MTKLGRGDVRITTRYRADSLSDGLFSTLHEAGHAMYEQGIDDGLDGTPLFDGTTAGVHESQSRLWENLVGRSRPFWRHWYAPLQAAFPGVLDDVDADTFYRAINKVRPSLIRTEADEVTYNLHVMLRFDLELAMLEGRLAVADL
;
A
#
# COMPACT_ATOMS: atom_id res chain seq x y z
N MET A 1 -2.11 -9.77 -4.42
CA MET A 1 -1.04 -10.79 -4.28
C MET A 1 -1.65 -12.19 -4.27
N THR A 2 -0.93 -13.21 -4.75
CA THR A 2 -1.36 -14.62 -4.74
C THR A 2 -0.17 -15.51 -4.44
N LYS A 3 -0.27 -16.37 -3.43
CA LYS A 3 0.70 -17.43 -3.12
C LYS A 3 0.24 -18.71 -3.82
N LEU A 4 1.05 -19.27 -4.68
CA LEU A 4 0.76 -20.50 -5.43
C LEU A 4 1.48 -21.72 -4.84
N GLY A 5 2.41 -21.51 -3.93
CA GLY A 5 3.18 -22.55 -3.28
C GLY A 5 4.47 -21.99 -2.69
N ARG A 6 5.32 -22.90 -2.20
CA ARG A 6 6.62 -22.56 -1.63
C ARG A 6 7.48 -21.83 -2.66
N GLY A 7 7.92 -20.62 -2.34
CA GLY A 7 8.76 -19.80 -3.22
C GLY A 7 8.06 -19.19 -4.43
N ASP A 8 6.74 -19.44 -4.64
CA ASP A 8 5.98 -18.84 -5.72
C ASP A 8 4.90 -17.90 -5.15
N VAL A 9 5.30 -16.65 -4.93
CA VAL A 9 4.40 -15.56 -4.54
C VAL A 9 4.37 -14.54 -5.68
N ARG A 10 3.19 -14.29 -6.22
CA ARG A 10 2.99 -13.41 -7.38
C ARG A 10 2.18 -12.18 -6.99
N ILE A 11 2.61 -11.04 -7.50
CA ILE A 11 1.92 -9.76 -7.32
C ILE A 11 1.39 -9.26 -8.64
N THR A 12 0.34 -8.46 -8.58
CA THR A 12 -0.20 -7.72 -9.73
C THR A 12 -0.28 -6.26 -9.38
N THR A 13 -0.01 -5.40 -10.35
CA THR A 13 -0.18 -3.97 -10.19
C THR A 13 -0.82 -3.37 -11.43
N ARG A 14 -1.36 -2.16 -11.26
CA ARG A 14 -1.79 -1.32 -12.39
C ARG A 14 -0.88 -0.11 -12.40
N TYR A 15 -0.54 0.36 -13.57
CA TYR A 15 0.20 1.60 -13.73
C TYR A 15 -0.43 2.45 -14.84
N ARG A 16 -0.22 3.74 -14.70
CA ARG A 16 -0.60 4.73 -15.70
C ARG A 16 0.67 5.41 -16.17
N ALA A 17 0.74 5.71 -17.47
CA ALA A 17 1.90 6.37 -18.05
C ALA A 17 2.10 7.81 -17.54
N ASP A 18 1.03 8.42 -17.01
CA ASP A 18 0.99 9.78 -16.49
C ASP A 18 1.01 9.88 -14.95
N SER A 19 1.13 8.76 -14.23
CA SER A 19 1.12 8.73 -12.76
C SER A 19 2.14 7.72 -12.22
N LEU A 20 3.24 8.24 -11.69
CA LEU A 20 4.23 7.43 -10.98
C LEU A 20 3.67 6.85 -9.68
N SER A 21 2.91 7.64 -8.94
CA SER A 21 2.40 7.24 -7.62
C SER A 21 1.56 5.97 -7.67
N ASP A 22 0.66 5.87 -8.66
CA ASP A 22 -0.26 4.73 -8.76
C ASP A 22 0.50 3.41 -8.96
N GLY A 23 1.49 3.40 -9.85
CA GLY A 23 2.29 2.20 -10.12
C GLY A 23 3.28 1.87 -9.01
N LEU A 24 4.02 2.87 -8.52
CA LEU A 24 5.11 2.66 -7.58
C LEU A 24 4.61 2.24 -6.20
N PHE A 25 3.71 3.02 -5.61
CA PHE A 25 3.23 2.73 -4.25
C PHE A 25 2.33 1.50 -4.20
N SER A 26 1.53 1.25 -5.22
CA SER A 26 0.78 0.00 -5.37
C SER A 26 1.74 -1.21 -5.46
N THR A 27 2.85 -1.09 -6.18
CA THR A 27 3.85 -2.17 -6.25
C THR A 27 4.54 -2.39 -4.91
N LEU A 28 4.90 -1.34 -4.18
CA LEU A 28 5.47 -1.45 -2.83
C LEU A 28 4.48 -2.09 -1.84
N HIS A 29 3.19 -1.76 -1.95
CA HIS A 29 2.12 -2.37 -1.18
C HIS A 29 2.06 -3.89 -1.42
N GLU A 30 1.92 -4.30 -2.67
CA GLU A 30 1.86 -5.72 -3.03
C GLU A 30 3.16 -6.46 -2.69
N ALA A 31 4.33 -5.80 -2.83
CA ALA A 31 5.60 -6.36 -2.42
C ALA A 31 5.68 -6.59 -0.91
N GLY A 32 5.08 -5.71 -0.10
CA GLY A 32 4.98 -5.90 1.35
C GLY A 32 4.21 -7.16 1.71
N HIS A 33 3.07 -7.41 1.07
CA HIS A 33 2.32 -8.66 1.19
C HIS A 33 3.16 -9.88 0.76
N ALA A 34 3.85 -9.76 -0.38
CA ALA A 34 4.66 -10.86 -0.92
C ALA A 34 5.84 -11.23 -0.02
N MET A 35 6.55 -10.22 0.50
CA MET A 35 7.67 -10.44 1.41
C MET A 35 7.23 -11.07 2.75
N TYR A 36 6.04 -10.71 3.23
CA TYR A 36 5.45 -11.32 4.40
C TYR A 36 5.22 -12.83 4.20
N GLU A 37 4.61 -13.22 3.07
CA GLU A 37 4.39 -14.62 2.71
C GLU A 37 5.71 -15.39 2.48
N GLN A 38 6.69 -14.75 1.86
CA GLN A 38 8.02 -15.33 1.64
C GLN A 38 8.84 -15.50 2.93
N GLY A 39 8.51 -14.74 3.97
CA GLY A 39 9.18 -14.81 5.27
C GLY A 39 8.65 -15.91 6.19
N ILE A 40 7.61 -16.65 5.78
CA ILE A 40 7.09 -17.77 6.58
C ILE A 40 8.07 -18.94 6.51
N ASP A 41 8.31 -19.56 7.67
CA ASP A 41 9.25 -20.68 7.80
C ASP A 41 8.83 -21.86 6.90
N ASP A 42 9.76 -22.29 6.07
CA ASP A 42 9.59 -23.42 5.16
C ASP A 42 9.24 -24.75 5.87
N GLY A 43 9.62 -24.88 7.14
CA GLY A 43 9.27 -26.04 7.96
C GLY A 43 7.78 -26.18 8.27
N LEU A 44 6.99 -25.13 7.98
CA LEU A 44 5.53 -25.13 8.13
C LEU A 44 4.80 -25.57 6.86
N ASP A 45 5.52 -25.80 5.75
CA ASP A 45 4.93 -26.20 4.48
C ASP A 45 4.07 -27.46 4.62
N GLY A 46 2.91 -27.46 3.98
CA GLY A 46 1.90 -28.52 4.09
C GLY A 46 1.05 -28.46 5.37
N THR A 47 1.23 -27.45 6.22
CA THR A 47 0.39 -27.23 7.41
C THR A 47 -0.49 -25.98 7.25
N PRO A 48 -1.60 -25.85 8.03
CA PRO A 48 -2.40 -24.61 8.02
C PRO A 48 -1.66 -23.37 8.54
N LEU A 49 -0.44 -23.53 9.10
CA LEU A 49 0.39 -22.43 9.59
C LEU A 49 1.29 -21.83 8.49
N PHE A 50 1.33 -22.46 7.31
CA PHE A 50 2.10 -21.97 6.16
C PHE A 50 1.31 -20.92 5.36
N ASP A 51 0.72 -19.97 6.05
CA ASP A 51 -0.06 -18.88 5.47
C ASP A 51 -0.03 -17.65 6.38
N GLY A 52 -0.39 -16.48 5.85
CA GLY A 52 -0.49 -15.25 6.63
C GLY A 52 -1.50 -15.38 7.78
N THR A 53 -1.17 -14.80 8.94
CA THR A 53 -1.93 -15.00 10.18
C THR A 53 -3.35 -14.44 10.10
N THR A 54 -3.47 -13.16 9.76
CA THR A 54 -4.76 -12.44 9.65
C THR A 54 -4.69 -11.38 8.57
N ALA A 55 -5.85 -10.97 8.03
CA ALA A 55 -5.92 -9.88 7.07
C ALA A 55 -5.32 -8.58 7.64
N GLY A 56 -5.52 -8.30 8.93
CA GLY A 56 -4.96 -7.09 9.57
C GLY A 56 -3.43 -7.11 9.65
N VAL A 57 -2.83 -8.24 10.04
CA VAL A 57 -1.36 -8.38 10.05
C VAL A 57 -0.81 -8.32 8.63
N HIS A 58 -1.45 -9.01 7.70
CA HIS A 58 -1.06 -9.02 6.30
C HIS A 58 -1.07 -7.61 5.68
N GLU A 59 -2.15 -6.83 5.92
CA GLU A 59 -2.26 -5.44 5.48
C GLU A 59 -1.27 -4.52 6.21
N SER A 60 -0.91 -4.80 7.47
CA SER A 60 0.10 -4.02 8.17
C SER A 60 1.48 -4.10 7.50
N GLN A 61 1.81 -5.24 6.89
CA GLN A 61 3.07 -5.44 6.17
C GLN A 61 3.08 -4.68 4.83
N SER A 62 1.99 -4.68 4.10
CA SER A 62 1.87 -3.88 2.88
C SER A 62 1.97 -2.37 3.18
N ARG A 63 1.30 -1.91 4.26
CA ARG A 63 1.36 -0.51 4.70
C ARG A 63 2.73 -0.11 5.25
N LEU A 64 3.44 -1.03 5.89
CA LEU A 64 4.83 -0.79 6.30
C LEU A 64 5.69 -0.39 5.09
N TRP A 65 5.62 -1.16 4.02
CA TRP A 65 6.44 -0.92 2.83
C TRP A 65 5.94 0.25 1.98
N GLU A 66 4.64 0.38 1.78
CA GLU A 66 4.05 1.48 1.01
C GLU A 66 4.26 2.83 1.69
N ASN A 67 3.86 2.93 2.98
CA ASN A 67 3.78 4.21 3.68
C ASN A 67 5.02 4.48 4.53
N LEU A 68 5.35 3.63 5.50
CA LEU A 68 6.43 3.92 6.45
C LEU A 68 7.81 3.90 5.79
N VAL A 69 8.05 2.99 4.84
CA VAL A 69 9.30 2.90 4.10
C VAL A 69 9.23 3.75 2.82
N GLY A 70 8.32 3.41 1.91
CA GLY A 70 8.29 3.97 0.56
C GLY A 70 7.98 5.47 0.48
N ARG A 71 7.31 6.02 1.48
CA ARG A 71 7.04 7.46 1.57
C ARG A 71 7.98 8.20 2.50
N SER A 72 8.96 7.52 3.09
CA SER A 72 9.88 8.12 4.04
C SER A 72 10.96 8.99 3.38
N ARG A 73 11.41 10.00 4.13
CA ARG A 73 12.52 10.88 3.68
C ARG A 73 13.85 10.13 3.51
N PRO A 74 14.26 9.18 4.40
CA PRO A 74 15.46 8.38 4.19
C PRO A 74 15.42 7.53 2.91
N PHE A 75 14.29 6.93 2.59
CA PHE A 75 14.11 6.17 1.36
C PHE A 75 14.39 7.04 0.13
N TRP A 76 13.80 8.23 0.05
CA TRP A 76 13.97 9.13 -1.09
C TRP A 76 15.31 9.84 -1.13
N ARG A 77 16.00 9.99 -0.02
CA ARG A 77 17.42 10.43 -0.05
C ARG A 77 18.31 9.44 -0.78
N HIS A 78 17.96 8.15 -0.74
CA HIS A 78 18.72 7.09 -1.39
C HIS A 78 18.25 6.85 -2.84
N TRP A 79 16.94 6.76 -3.05
CA TRP A 79 16.38 6.31 -4.32
C TRP A 79 16.00 7.43 -5.30
N TYR A 80 16.06 8.70 -4.89
CA TYR A 80 15.63 9.81 -5.75
C TYR A 80 16.51 9.95 -7.00
N ALA A 81 17.84 9.90 -6.86
CA ALA A 81 18.75 10.02 -8.00
C ALA A 81 18.58 8.89 -9.04
N PRO A 82 18.46 7.60 -8.64
CA PRO A 82 18.06 6.54 -9.55
C PRO A 82 16.70 6.77 -10.23
N LEU A 83 15.70 7.28 -9.49
CA LEU A 83 14.40 7.61 -10.06
C LEU A 83 14.50 8.71 -11.11
N GLN A 84 15.19 9.81 -10.79
CA GLN A 84 15.40 10.94 -11.70
C GLN A 84 16.09 10.48 -13.00
N ALA A 85 17.10 9.62 -12.89
CA ALA A 85 17.79 9.05 -14.03
C ALA A 85 16.90 8.15 -14.90
N ALA A 86 15.89 7.50 -14.31
CA ALA A 86 14.93 6.68 -15.05
C ALA A 86 13.88 7.50 -15.82
N PHE A 87 13.68 8.77 -15.47
CA PHE A 87 12.70 9.67 -16.07
C PHE A 87 13.34 11.01 -16.54
N PRO A 88 14.28 10.95 -17.49
CA PRO A 88 14.96 12.15 -17.97
C PRO A 88 13.96 13.12 -18.60
N GLY A 89 14.15 14.41 -18.40
CA GLY A 89 13.29 15.49 -18.89
C GLY A 89 11.99 15.69 -18.08
N VAL A 90 11.66 14.79 -17.14
CA VAL A 90 10.43 14.89 -16.33
C VAL A 90 10.74 15.42 -14.92
N LEU A 91 11.81 14.96 -14.33
CA LEU A 91 12.19 15.28 -12.94
C LEU A 91 13.47 16.14 -12.86
N ASP A 92 13.99 16.63 -13.97
CA ASP A 92 15.28 17.32 -14.02
C ASP A 92 15.32 18.58 -13.14
N ASP A 93 14.23 19.35 -13.09
CA ASP A 93 14.09 20.58 -12.30
C ASP A 93 13.45 20.36 -10.91
N VAL A 94 13.24 19.10 -10.50
CA VAL A 94 12.64 18.76 -9.21
C VAL A 94 13.71 18.25 -8.26
N ASP A 95 13.84 18.86 -7.08
CA ASP A 95 14.72 18.33 -6.04
C ASP A 95 14.04 17.23 -5.20
N ALA A 96 14.85 16.44 -4.50
CA ALA A 96 14.37 15.33 -3.69
C ALA A 96 13.41 15.76 -2.56
N ASP A 97 13.57 16.96 -2.01
CA ASP A 97 12.72 17.47 -0.94
C ASP A 97 11.34 17.92 -1.47
N THR A 98 11.33 18.55 -2.64
CA THR A 98 10.10 18.91 -3.36
C THR A 98 9.34 17.65 -3.76
N PHE A 99 10.03 16.63 -4.31
CA PHE A 99 9.44 15.34 -4.63
C PHE A 99 8.84 14.67 -3.38
N TYR A 100 9.62 14.60 -2.28
CA TYR A 100 9.16 14.04 -1.00
C TYR A 100 7.89 14.73 -0.50
N ARG A 101 7.81 16.05 -0.56
CA ARG A 101 6.62 16.82 -0.16
C ARG A 101 5.42 16.53 -1.09
N ALA A 102 5.66 16.38 -2.38
CA ALA A 102 4.61 16.11 -3.35
C ALA A 102 3.94 14.75 -3.12
N ILE A 103 4.74 13.69 -2.90
CA ILE A 103 4.21 12.33 -2.67
C ILE A 103 3.55 12.15 -1.30
N ASN A 104 3.81 13.06 -0.35
CA ASN A 104 3.21 13.06 0.99
C ASN A 104 2.17 14.18 1.17
N LYS A 105 1.65 14.76 0.08
CA LYS A 105 0.63 15.80 0.15
C LYS A 105 -0.68 15.22 0.68
N VAL A 106 -1.15 15.79 1.79
CA VAL A 106 -2.45 15.44 2.39
C VAL A 106 -3.56 16.26 1.74
N ARG A 107 -4.62 15.58 1.31
CA ARG A 107 -5.84 16.21 0.77
C ARG A 107 -7.05 15.28 0.92
N PRO A 108 -8.24 15.79 1.26
CA PRO A 108 -9.44 14.98 1.25
C PRO A 108 -9.70 14.34 -0.13
N SER A 109 -10.12 13.08 -0.13
CA SER A 109 -10.52 12.33 -1.32
C SER A 109 -11.76 11.50 -1.00
N LEU A 110 -12.64 11.31 -1.97
CA LEU A 110 -13.80 10.43 -1.85
C LEU A 110 -13.46 8.96 -2.11
N ILE A 111 -12.32 8.70 -2.74
CA ILE A 111 -11.91 7.35 -3.13
C ILE A 111 -10.86 6.84 -2.14
N ARG A 112 -11.23 5.84 -1.33
CA ARG A 112 -10.36 5.27 -0.30
C ARG A 112 -9.01 4.79 -0.84
N THR A 113 -9.02 4.07 -1.95
CA THR A 113 -7.79 3.47 -2.52
C THR A 113 -6.82 4.51 -3.09
N GLU A 114 -7.28 5.73 -3.32
CA GLU A 114 -6.47 6.87 -3.80
C GLU A 114 -6.19 7.89 -2.70
N ALA A 115 -6.68 7.63 -1.47
CA ALA A 115 -6.47 8.51 -0.34
C ALA A 115 -5.00 8.51 0.12
N ASP A 116 -4.55 9.67 0.59
CA ASP A 116 -3.21 9.81 1.18
C ASP A 116 -3.09 9.03 2.51
N GLU A 117 -1.87 8.95 3.04
CA GLU A 117 -1.57 8.18 4.28
C GLU A 117 -2.43 8.62 5.48
N VAL A 118 -2.73 9.90 5.60
CA VAL A 118 -3.52 10.44 6.72
C VAL A 118 -5.00 10.14 6.55
N THR A 119 -5.55 10.47 5.38
CA THR A 119 -7.00 10.35 5.14
C THR A 119 -7.45 8.92 4.87
N TYR A 120 -6.56 8.01 4.47
CA TYR A 120 -6.88 6.59 4.28
C TYR A 120 -7.48 5.96 5.54
N ASN A 121 -6.88 6.19 6.70
CA ASN A 121 -7.36 5.63 7.96
C ASN A 121 -8.75 6.16 8.34
N LEU A 122 -9.05 7.41 8.02
CA LEU A 122 -10.39 7.97 8.23
C LEU A 122 -11.44 7.25 7.37
N HIS A 123 -11.11 6.87 6.15
CA HIS A 123 -11.97 6.04 5.32
C HIS A 123 -12.22 4.64 5.91
N VAL A 124 -11.20 4.04 6.53
CA VAL A 124 -11.35 2.73 7.19
C VAL A 124 -12.26 2.84 8.40
N MET A 125 -12.02 3.85 9.25
CA MET A 125 -12.83 4.09 10.45
C MET A 125 -14.30 4.34 10.10
N LEU A 126 -14.58 5.21 9.14
CA LEU A 126 -15.94 5.49 8.68
C LEU A 126 -16.66 4.23 8.21
N ARG A 127 -15.99 3.39 7.39
CA ARG A 127 -16.58 2.15 6.89
C ARG A 127 -16.85 1.15 8.01
N PHE A 128 -15.93 1.03 8.95
CA PHE A 128 -16.10 0.17 10.11
C PHE A 128 -17.34 0.59 10.95
N ASP A 129 -17.46 1.87 11.23
CA ASP A 129 -18.58 2.39 12.03
C ASP A 129 -19.93 2.18 11.32
N LEU A 130 -19.98 2.40 10.01
CA LEU A 130 -21.20 2.19 9.21
C LEU A 130 -21.55 0.69 9.11
N GLU A 131 -20.57 -0.18 8.88
CA GLU A 131 -20.78 -1.63 8.82
C GLU A 131 -21.30 -2.16 10.16
N LEU A 132 -20.68 -1.74 11.26
CA LEU A 132 -21.12 -2.11 12.60
C LEU A 132 -22.54 -1.63 12.89
N ALA A 133 -22.86 -0.38 12.52
CA ALA A 133 -24.21 0.17 12.70
C ALA A 133 -25.28 -0.61 11.91
N MET A 134 -24.95 -1.08 10.70
CA MET A 134 -25.85 -1.93 9.91
C MET A 134 -26.04 -3.31 10.53
N LEU A 135 -24.94 -3.95 10.95
CA LEU A 135 -24.99 -5.27 11.58
C LEU A 135 -25.77 -5.29 12.90
N GLU A 136 -25.69 -4.19 13.65
CA GLU A 136 -26.45 -3.99 14.90
C GLU A 136 -27.89 -3.51 14.67
N GLY A 137 -28.31 -3.28 13.44
CA GLY A 137 -29.66 -2.79 13.09
C GLY A 137 -29.92 -1.32 13.44
N ARG A 138 -28.85 -0.54 13.73
CA ARG A 138 -28.94 0.90 14.01
C ARG A 138 -29.02 1.78 12.76
N LEU A 139 -28.64 1.21 11.61
CA LEU A 139 -28.66 1.87 10.30
C LEU A 139 -29.26 0.92 9.28
N ALA A 140 -30.30 1.34 8.55
CA ALA A 140 -30.82 0.58 7.44
C ALA A 140 -29.97 0.81 6.18
N VAL A 141 -29.80 -0.24 5.34
CA VAL A 141 -29.06 -0.14 4.07
C VAL A 141 -29.60 0.97 3.14
N ALA A 142 -30.91 1.24 3.22
CA ALA A 142 -31.54 2.29 2.43
C ALA A 142 -31.15 3.74 2.87
N ASP A 143 -30.59 3.88 4.05
CA ASP A 143 -30.18 5.15 4.64
C ASP A 143 -28.65 5.40 4.56
N LEU A 144 -27.94 4.55 3.83
CA LEU A 144 -26.49 4.60 3.66
C LEU A 144 -26.04 5.66 2.58
#